data_5549648cce0cf2b94e0fe2ae5efaeae1
#
_entry.id   5549648cce0cf2b94e0fe2ae5efaeae1
#
_cell.length_a   1.000
_cell.length_b   1.000
_cell.length_c   1.000
_cell.angle_alpha   90.00
_cell.angle_beta   90.00
_cell.angle_gamma   90.00
#
_symmetry.space_group_name_H-M   'P 1'
#
loop_
_entity.id
_entity.type
_entity.pdbx_description
1 polymer ?
#
loop_
_entity_poly.entity_id
_entity_poly.type
_entity_poly.pdbx_seq_one_letter_code
_entity_poly.pdbx_strand_id
1 'polypeptide(L)'
;ALHQCGYSNTVSPMGTALTEIQLRQLKKYTRRIVLALDADAAGEKATLRGVEIARQTLDREDEIVFNPGGLLKHEARLQADVRITPIPAGLDPDDVVLQDPQEWQRILDRANPIVVHVMESLATGQNLDDAKVKAAIATQVIPLIEDVPSAVERDAYRQQLARLLKVDERS
;
A
#
# COMPACT_ATOMS: atom_id res chain seq x y z
N ALA A 1 16.43 17.56 6.64
CA ALA A 1 15.62 18.69 6.15
C ALA A 1 14.17 18.62 6.63
N LEU A 2 13.44 17.49 6.46
CA LEU A 2 12.00 17.34 6.79
C LEU A 2 11.66 17.79 8.22
N HIS A 3 12.39 17.32 9.23
CA HIS A 3 12.19 17.74 10.62
C HIS A 3 12.43 19.26 10.84
N GLN A 4 13.39 19.85 10.14
CA GLN A 4 13.66 21.29 10.21
C GLN A 4 12.54 22.12 9.57
N CYS A 5 11.84 21.54 8.58
CA CYS A 5 10.67 22.14 7.94
C CYS A 5 9.35 21.84 8.66
N GLY A 6 9.38 21.22 9.85
CA GLY A 6 8.20 20.98 10.68
C GLY A 6 7.55 19.60 10.53
N TYR A 7 8.06 18.73 9.66
CA TYR A 7 7.56 17.35 9.47
C TYR A 7 8.22 16.39 10.47
N SER A 8 7.94 16.57 11.75
CA SER A 8 8.57 15.80 12.85
C SER A 8 8.10 14.34 12.93
N ASN A 9 7.04 13.98 12.20
CA ASN A 9 6.50 12.61 12.10
C ASN A 9 7.12 11.80 10.96
N THR A 10 8.29 12.20 10.48
CA THR A 10 9.02 11.50 9.42
C THR A 10 10.16 10.68 10.00
N VAL A 11 10.34 9.46 9.50
CA VAL A 11 11.45 8.57 9.86
C VAL A 11 12.08 7.99 8.60
N SER A 12 13.37 7.68 8.67
CA SER A 12 14.12 7.05 7.58
C SER A 12 14.66 5.69 8.03
N PRO A 13 14.57 4.63 7.19
CA PRO A 13 15.11 3.31 7.51
C PRO A 13 16.64 3.20 7.38
N MET A 14 17.36 4.31 7.21
CA MET A 14 18.83 4.37 7.18
C MET A 14 19.47 3.41 6.16
N GLY A 15 19.15 3.59 4.88
CA GLY A 15 19.85 2.93 3.77
C GLY A 15 19.48 1.48 3.51
N THR A 16 18.46 0.94 4.18
CA THR A 16 17.91 -0.40 3.96
C THR A 16 16.40 -0.33 3.70
N ALA A 17 15.85 -1.38 3.06
CA ALA A 17 14.41 -1.52 2.98
C ALA A 17 13.79 -1.55 4.39
N LEU A 18 12.55 -1.05 4.50
CA LEU A 18 11.80 -1.08 5.76
C LEU A 18 11.71 -2.51 6.29
N THR A 19 12.10 -2.71 7.55
CA THR A 19 12.15 -4.02 8.19
C THR A 19 10.92 -4.26 9.04
N GLU A 20 10.62 -5.54 9.32
CA GLU A 20 9.56 -5.95 10.24
C GLU A 20 9.69 -5.29 11.62
N ILE A 21 10.91 -5.22 12.16
CA ILE A 21 11.17 -4.61 13.48
C ILE A 21 10.82 -3.12 13.48
N GLN A 22 11.19 -2.39 12.41
CA GLN A 22 10.87 -0.98 12.27
C GLN A 22 9.36 -0.75 12.15
N LEU A 23 8.64 -1.56 11.35
CA LEU A 23 7.18 -1.50 11.28
C LEU A 23 6.51 -1.80 12.62
N ARG A 24 6.97 -2.80 13.37
CA ARG A 24 6.48 -3.07 14.74
C ARG A 24 6.70 -1.90 15.69
N GLN A 25 7.75 -1.14 15.51
CA GLN A 25 7.96 0.08 16.28
C GLN A 25 6.97 1.17 15.88
N LEU A 26 6.79 1.42 14.57
CA LEU A 26 5.91 2.47 14.07
C LEU A 26 4.44 2.23 14.46
N LYS A 27 3.96 0.98 14.43
CA LYS A 27 2.57 0.66 14.79
C LYS A 27 2.19 1.02 16.24
N LYS A 28 3.16 1.17 17.13
CA LYS A 28 2.91 1.63 18.51
C LYS A 28 2.46 3.08 18.58
N TYR A 29 2.79 3.88 17.55
CA TYR A 29 2.55 5.32 17.52
C TYR A 29 1.47 5.73 16.51
N THR A 30 1.28 4.96 15.45
CA THR A 30 0.32 5.30 14.40
C THR A 30 -0.20 4.06 13.67
N ARG A 31 -1.44 4.17 13.18
CA ARG A 31 -2.03 3.21 12.23
C ARG A 31 -2.03 3.74 10.79
N ARG A 32 -1.65 5.00 10.57
CA ARG A 32 -1.52 5.59 9.24
C ARG A 32 -0.04 5.79 8.91
N ILE A 33 0.43 5.11 7.88
CA ILE A 33 1.83 5.12 7.43
C ILE A 33 1.83 5.53 5.95
N VAL A 34 2.61 6.57 5.62
CA VAL A 34 2.86 6.96 4.22
C VAL A 34 4.28 6.60 3.88
N LEU A 35 4.45 5.75 2.87
CA LEU A 35 5.73 5.36 2.30
C LEU A 35 6.05 6.32 1.14
N ALA A 36 7.05 7.17 1.34
CA ALA A 36 7.58 8.04 0.28
C ALA A 36 8.75 7.30 -0.39
N LEU A 37 8.54 6.89 -1.64
CA LEU A 37 9.44 5.99 -2.36
C LEU A 37 9.96 6.65 -3.63
N ASP A 38 11.23 6.38 -3.95
CA ASP A 38 11.83 6.81 -5.19
C ASP A 38 11.10 6.19 -6.39
N ALA A 39 10.95 6.98 -7.46
CA ALA A 39 10.21 6.59 -8.66
C ALA A 39 11.00 5.64 -9.59
N ASP A 40 12.00 4.92 -9.08
CA ASP A 40 12.80 3.99 -9.85
C ASP A 40 12.34 2.52 -9.73
N ALA A 41 12.83 1.66 -10.62
CA ALA A 41 12.50 0.23 -10.63
C ALA A 41 12.98 -0.51 -9.35
N ALA A 42 13.94 0.04 -8.62
CA ALA A 42 14.36 -0.47 -7.32
C ALA A 42 13.32 -0.11 -6.25
N GLY A 43 12.70 1.09 -6.36
CA GLY A 43 11.57 1.52 -5.55
C GLY A 43 10.35 0.63 -5.70
N GLU A 44 9.99 0.19 -6.91
CA GLU A 44 8.87 -0.75 -7.11
C GLU A 44 9.07 -2.10 -6.40
N LYS A 45 10.27 -2.69 -6.53
CA LYS A 45 10.60 -3.94 -5.82
C LYS A 45 10.65 -3.75 -4.30
N ALA A 46 11.18 -2.61 -3.84
CA ALA A 46 11.19 -2.25 -2.43
C ALA A 46 9.77 -2.03 -1.90
N THR A 47 8.88 -1.47 -2.72
CA THR A 47 7.46 -1.29 -2.41
C THR A 47 6.77 -2.63 -2.20
N LEU A 48 6.85 -3.56 -3.17
CA LEU A 48 6.23 -4.88 -3.06
C LEU A 48 6.76 -5.65 -1.85
N ARG A 49 8.07 -5.57 -1.58
CA ARG A 49 8.67 -6.16 -0.39
C ARG A 49 8.21 -5.49 0.90
N GLY A 50 8.08 -4.17 0.91
CA GLY A 50 7.53 -3.40 2.04
C GLY A 50 6.09 -3.77 2.34
N VAL A 51 5.26 -3.98 1.30
CA VAL A 51 3.89 -4.48 1.39
C VAL A 51 3.85 -5.85 2.06
N GLU A 52 4.70 -6.78 1.60
CA GLU A 52 4.74 -8.13 2.14
C GLU A 52 5.16 -8.12 3.61
N ILE A 53 6.17 -7.34 3.96
CA ILE A 53 6.60 -7.16 5.36
C ILE A 53 5.49 -6.53 6.18
N ALA A 54 4.78 -5.52 5.66
CA ALA A 54 3.66 -4.88 6.33
C ALA A 54 2.53 -5.88 6.63
N ARG A 55 2.19 -6.74 5.66
CA ARG A 55 1.18 -7.80 5.83
C ARG A 55 1.57 -8.84 6.88
N GLN A 56 2.85 -9.15 6.99
CA GLN A 56 3.34 -10.14 7.96
C GLN A 56 3.48 -9.57 9.37
N THR A 57 3.70 -8.27 9.48
CA THR A 57 4.11 -7.61 10.74
C THR A 57 2.97 -6.88 11.43
N LEU A 58 2.07 -6.27 10.65
CA LEU A 58 0.95 -5.53 11.21
C LEU A 58 -0.06 -6.53 11.76
N ASP A 59 -0.51 -6.29 13.00
CA ASP A 59 -1.43 -7.19 13.69
C ASP A 59 -2.68 -7.41 12.82
N ARG A 60 -2.98 -8.66 12.64
CA ARG A 60 -4.26 -9.11 12.16
C ARG A 60 -5.13 -9.31 13.38
N GLU A 61 -6.06 -8.40 13.64
CA GLU A 61 -7.11 -8.69 14.60
C GLU A 61 -8.08 -9.67 13.96
N ASP A 62 -8.31 -10.78 14.65
CA ASP A 62 -9.33 -11.75 14.27
C ASP A 62 -10.71 -11.10 14.39
N GLU A 63 -11.27 -10.70 13.27
CA GLU A 63 -12.66 -10.26 13.21
C GLU A 63 -13.56 -11.49 13.12
N ILE A 64 -14.47 -11.63 14.08
CA ILE A 64 -15.46 -12.70 14.08
C ILE A 64 -16.54 -12.33 13.06
N VAL A 65 -16.51 -12.96 11.89
CA VAL A 65 -17.51 -12.77 10.84
C VAL A 65 -18.50 -13.93 10.88
N PHE A 66 -19.80 -13.61 10.97
CA PHE A 66 -20.87 -14.60 10.81
C PHE A 66 -21.04 -14.94 9.33
N ASN A 67 -20.70 -16.16 8.95
CA ASN A 67 -21.04 -16.68 7.64
C ASN A 67 -22.55 -16.98 7.59
N PRO A 68 -23.25 -16.77 6.45
CA PRO A 68 -24.65 -17.18 6.27
C PRO A 68 -24.96 -18.65 6.62
N GLY A 69 -23.95 -19.51 6.68
CA GLY A 69 -24.03 -20.90 7.14
C GLY A 69 -23.94 -21.09 8.67
N GLY A 70 -23.91 -20.03 9.48
CA GLY A 70 -23.88 -20.11 10.96
C GLY A 70 -22.53 -20.49 11.57
N LEU A 71 -21.47 -20.58 10.78
CA LEU A 71 -20.11 -20.86 11.25
C LEU A 71 -19.38 -19.53 11.53
N LEU A 72 -18.78 -19.42 12.72
CA LEU A 72 -17.87 -18.35 13.07
C LEU A 72 -16.58 -18.51 12.26
N LYS A 73 -16.26 -17.56 11.41
CA LYS A 73 -15.00 -17.50 10.68
C LYS A 73 -14.15 -16.40 11.28
N HIS A 74 -12.94 -16.75 11.69
CA HIS A 74 -11.94 -15.77 12.09
C HIS A 74 -11.24 -15.26 10.83
N GLU A 75 -11.44 -13.98 10.51
CA GLU A 75 -10.73 -13.31 9.41
C GLU A 75 -9.76 -12.31 10.03
N ALA A 76 -8.47 -12.58 9.86
CA ALA A 76 -7.40 -11.68 10.30
C ALA A 76 -7.25 -10.53 9.30
N ARG A 77 -7.41 -9.27 9.77
CA ARG A 77 -7.33 -8.06 8.92
C ARG A 77 -6.27 -7.10 9.39
N LEU A 78 -5.70 -6.39 8.43
CA LEU A 78 -4.64 -5.44 8.68
C LEU A 78 -5.20 -4.18 9.35
N GLN A 79 -4.76 -3.86 10.56
CA GLN A 79 -5.19 -2.67 11.32
C GLN A 79 -4.34 -1.44 11.01
N ALA A 80 -3.99 -1.20 9.72
CA ALA A 80 -3.19 -0.05 9.32
C ALA A 80 -3.59 0.49 7.94
N ASP A 81 -3.70 1.82 7.83
CA ASP A 81 -3.83 2.54 6.55
C ASP A 81 -2.41 2.81 6.03
N VAL A 82 -1.93 1.94 5.13
CA VAL A 82 -0.65 2.09 4.46
C VAL A 82 -0.86 2.72 3.10
N ARG A 83 -0.20 3.85 2.89
CA ARG A 83 -0.27 4.62 1.65
C ARG A 83 1.11 4.76 1.03
N ILE A 84 1.15 4.98 -0.26
CA ILE A 84 2.37 5.20 -1.03
C ILE A 84 2.25 6.51 -1.78
N THR A 85 3.33 7.26 -1.76
CA THR A 85 3.48 8.44 -2.62
C THR A 85 4.80 8.34 -3.37
N PRO A 86 4.78 8.43 -4.71
CA PRO A 86 6.01 8.50 -5.49
C PRO A 86 6.64 9.88 -5.32
N ILE A 87 7.95 9.91 -5.12
CA ILE A 87 8.74 11.13 -5.18
C ILE A 87 9.04 11.45 -6.65
N PRO A 88 9.05 12.73 -7.07
CA PRO A 88 9.42 13.10 -8.43
C PRO A 88 10.80 12.54 -8.81
N ALA A 89 10.93 12.06 -10.05
CA ALA A 89 12.17 11.44 -10.52
C ALA A 89 13.39 12.36 -10.34
N GLY A 90 14.45 11.81 -9.78
CA GLY A 90 15.71 12.53 -9.56
C GLY A 90 15.74 13.44 -8.33
N LEU A 91 14.69 13.44 -7.51
CA LEU A 91 14.62 14.13 -6.23
C LEU A 91 14.48 13.13 -5.09
N ASP A 92 14.97 13.50 -3.92
CA ASP A 92 14.65 12.82 -2.68
C ASP A 92 13.67 13.67 -1.82
N PRO A 93 13.12 13.13 -0.73
CA PRO A 93 12.21 13.88 0.16
C PRO A 93 12.81 15.17 0.70
N ASP A 94 14.11 15.18 0.97
CA ASP A 94 14.82 16.35 1.48
C ASP A 94 14.96 17.44 0.40
N ASP A 95 15.21 17.06 -0.86
CA ASP A 95 15.24 17.98 -2.00
C ASP A 95 13.87 18.64 -2.19
N VAL A 96 12.80 17.86 -2.18
CA VAL A 96 11.45 18.39 -2.37
C VAL A 96 11.09 19.41 -1.29
N VAL A 97 11.30 19.07 -0.02
CA VAL A 97 10.88 19.95 1.08
C VAL A 97 11.73 21.21 1.17
N LEU A 98 13.00 21.15 0.75
CA LEU A 98 13.90 22.32 0.71
C LEU A 98 13.56 23.26 -0.45
N GLN A 99 13.08 22.72 -1.58
CA GLN A 99 12.64 23.52 -2.72
C GLN A 99 11.28 24.18 -2.45
N ASP A 100 10.29 23.41 -2.00
CA ASP A 100 8.95 23.88 -1.66
C ASP A 100 8.30 23.00 -0.59
N PRO A 101 8.24 23.46 0.68
CA PRO A 101 7.54 22.70 1.73
C PRO A 101 6.05 22.45 1.43
N GLN A 102 5.39 23.30 0.65
CA GLN A 102 4.00 23.11 0.27
C GLN A 102 3.85 21.99 -0.76
N GLU A 103 4.83 21.80 -1.64
CA GLU A 103 4.83 20.67 -2.58
C GLU A 103 4.96 19.35 -1.83
N TRP A 104 5.80 19.28 -0.81
CA TRP A 104 5.87 18.09 0.05
C TRP A 104 4.52 17.76 0.68
N GLN A 105 3.79 18.76 1.19
CA GLN A 105 2.45 18.54 1.72
C GLN A 105 1.49 18.02 0.65
N ARG A 106 1.51 18.60 -0.56
CA ARG A 106 0.67 18.13 -1.69
C ARG A 106 0.99 16.68 -2.08
N ILE A 107 2.27 16.29 -2.04
CA ILE A 107 2.72 14.91 -2.28
C ILE A 107 2.11 13.97 -1.24
N LEU A 108 2.19 14.31 0.05
CA LEU A 108 1.60 13.51 1.13
C LEU A 108 0.07 13.41 1.01
N ASP A 109 -0.60 14.49 0.64
CA ASP A 109 -2.07 14.52 0.50
C ASP A 109 -2.57 13.66 -0.68
N ARG A 110 -1.72 13.47 -1.70
CA ARG A 110 -1.99 12.63 -2.87
C ARG A 110 -1.56 11.17 -2.68
N ALA A 111 -1.08 10.79 -1.50
CA ALA A 111 -0.63 9.43 -1.24
C ALA A 111 -1.77 8.42 -1.48
N ASN A 112 -1.54 7.48 -2.36
CA ASN A 112 -2.50 6.45 -2.76
C ASN A 112 -2.51 5.30 -1.75
N PRO A 113 -3.67 4.69 -1.47
CA PRO A 113 -3.73 3.42 -0.77
C PRO A 113 -2.83 2.38 -1.42
N ILE A 114 -2.13 1.59 -0.61
CA ILE A 114 -1.17 0.58 -1.08
C ILE A 114 -1.79 -0.40 -2.09
N VAL A 115 -3.05 -0.77 -1.89
CA VAL A 115 -3.80 -1.67 -2.78
C VAL A 115 -3.88 -1.08 -4.19
N VAL A 116 -4.23 0.21 -4.30
CA VAL A 116 -4.34 0.91 -5.60
C VAL A 116 -2.98 1.01 -6.27
N HIS A 117 -1.96 1.39 -5.52
CA HIS A 117 -0.59 1.49 -6.05
C HIS A 117 -0.09 0.14 -6.61
N VAL A 118 -0.30 -0.95 -5.89
CA VAL A 118 0.11 -2.29 -6.35
C VAL A 118 -0.68 -2.72 -7.59
N MET A 119 -2.00 -2.45 -7.65
CA MET A 119 -2.79 -2.72 -8.85
C MET A 119 -2.22 -2.03 -10.09
N GLU A 120 -1.94 -0.73 -9.98
CA GLU A 120 -1.43 0.08 -11.08
C GLU A 120 -0.02 -0.34 -11.50
N SER A 121 0.85 -0.56 -10.52
CA SER A 121 2.24 -0.99 -10.76
C SER A 121 2.31 -2.35 -11.46
N LEU A 122 1.53 -3.33 -11.02
CA LEU A 122 1.49 -4.66 -11.64
C LEU A 122 0.85 -4.66 -13.04
N ALA A 123 -0.04 -3.72 -13.33
CA ALA A 123 -0.68 -3.60 -14.63
C ALA A 123 0.16 -2.82 -15.66
N THR A 124 1.04 -1.94 -15.18
CA THR A 124 1.84 -1.07 -16.04
C THR A 124 2.77 -1.89 -16.94
N GLY A 125 2.70 -1.63 -18.25
CA GLY A 125 3.52 -2.32 -19.26
C GLY A 125 3.13 -3.77 -19.54
N GLN A 126 2.07 -4.30 -18.91
CA GLN A 126 1.61 -5.67 -19.11
C GLN A 126 0.57 -5.77 -20.23
N ASN A 127 0.54 -6.92 -20.90
CA ASN A 127 -0.53 -7.24 -21.87
C ASN A 127 -1.80 -7.69 -21.12
N LEU A 128 -2.69 -6.74 -20.86
CA LEU A 128 -3.95 -7.02 -20.17
C LEU A 128 -5.01 -7.73 -21.03
N ASP A 129 -4.69 -8.16 -22.25
CA ASP A 129 -5.55 -9.04 -23.03
C ASP A 129 -5.23 -10.54 -22.78
N ASP A 130 -4.05 -10.84 -22.19
CA ASP A 130 -3.66 -12.20 -21.80
C ASP A 130 -4.31 -12.60 -20.47
N ALA A 131 -5.12 -13.66 -20.49
CA ALA A 131 -5.80 -14.20 -19.32
C ALA A 131 -4.83 -14.66 -18.20
N LYS A 132 -3.63 -15.15 -18.56
CA LYS A 132 -2.62 -15.56 -17.57
C LYS A 132 -2.03 -14.37 -16.84
N VAL A 133 -1.79 -13.26 -17.56
CA VAL A 133 -1.33 -12.00 -16.96
C VAL A 133 -2.39 -11.46 -15.99
N LYS A 134 -3.65 -11.44 -16.42
CA LYS A 134 -4.77 -11.02 -15.54
C LYS A 134 -4.83 -11.87 -14.26
N ALA A 135 -4.76 -13.21 -14.40
CA ALA A 135 -4.79 -14.12 -13.27
C ALA A 135 -3.60 -13.90 -12.33
N ALA A 136 -2.40 -13.67 -12.85
CA ALA A 136 -1.21 -13.41 -12.06
C ALA A 136 -1.33 -12.11 -11.24
N ILE A 137 -1.87 -11.04 -11.84
CA ILE A 137 -2.14 -9.78 -11.15
C ILE A 137 -3.20 -9.98 -10.07
N ALA A 138 -4.33 -10.62 -10.39
CA ALA A 138 -5.40 -10.90 -9.44
C ALA A 138 -4.91 -11.70 -8.22
N THR A 139 -4.08 -12.72 -8.45
CA THR A 139 -3.50 -13.55 -7.38
C THR A 139 -2.66 -12.73 -6.38
N GLN A 140 -2.00 -11.67 -6.85
CA GLN A 140 -1.20 -10.81 -5.98
C GLN A 140 -2.03 -9.73 -5.28
N VAL A 141 -3.06 -9.19 -5.95
CA VAL A 141 -3.84 -8.05 -5.45
C VAL A 141 -4.98 -8.49 -4.52
N ILE A 142 -5.68 -9.59 -4.81
CA ILE A 142 -6.84 -10.04 -4.02
C ILE A 142 -6.50 -10.19 -2.53
N PRO A 143 -5.37 -10.80 -2.13
CA PRO A 143 -5.01 -10.89 -0.72
C PRO A 143 -4.82 -9.54 -0.03
N LEU A 144 -4.37 -8.50 -0.77
CA LEU A 144 -4.26 -7.14 -0.24
C LEU A 144 -5.62 -6.50 -0.02
N ILE A 145 -6.57 -6.74 -0.93
CA ILE A 145 -7.95 -6.27 -0.79
C ILE A 145 -8.60 -6.92 0.43
N GLU A 146 -8.41 -8.23 0.62
CA GLU A 146 -9.01 -8.96 1.77
C GLU A 146 -8.45 -8.47 3.13
N ASP A 147 -7.23 -7.96 3.15
CA ASP A 147 -6.62 -7.39 4.35
C ASP A 147 -7.21 -6.00 4.75
N VAL A 148 -7.99 -5.35 3.87
CA VAL A 148 -8.62 -4.04 4.16
C VAL A 148 -9.75 -4.21 5.18
N PRO A 149 -9.78 -3.44 6.29
CA PRO A 149 -10.79 -3.60 7.34
C PRO A 149 -12.22 -3.30 6.87
N SER A 150 -12.40 -2.25 6.10
CA SER A 150 -13.71 -1.79 5.63
C SER A 150 -14.27 -2.66 4.51
N ALA A 151 -15.44 -3.27 4.72
CA ALA A 151 -16.12 -4.04 3.68
C ALA A 151 -16.46 -3.20 2.44
N VAL A 152 -16.87 -1.96 2.63
CA VAL A 152 -17.19 -1.03 1.54
C VAL A 152 -15.95 -0.70 0.71
N GLU A 153 -14.80 -0.50 1.36
CA GLU A 153 -13.54 -0.26 0.65
C GLU A 153 -13.08 -1.51 -0.10
N ARG A 154 -13.22 -2.70 0.49
CA ARG A 154 -12.90 -3.96 -0.21
C ARG A 154 -13.71 -4.12 -1.48
N ASP A 155 -15.02 -3.88 -1.42
CA ASP A 155 -15.89 -3.97 -2.60
C ASP A 155 -15.52 -2.92 -3.65
N ALA A 156 -15.20 -1.70 -3.25
CA ALA A 156 -14.71 -0.67 -4.16
C ALA A 156 -13.39 -1.07 -4.85
N TYR A 157 -12.46 -1.66 -4.11
CA TYR A 157 -11.19 -2.14 -4.69
C TYR A 157 -11.37 -3.36 -5.59
N ARG A 158 -12.28 -4.30 -5.28
CA ARG A 158 -12.63 -5.41 -6.18
C ARG A 158 -13.19 -4.89 -7.50
N GLN A 159 -14.10 -3.92 -7.46
CA GLN A 159 -14.63 -3.28 -8.65
C GLN A 159 -13.55 -2.56 -9.46
N GLN A 160 -12.63 -1.88 -8.78
CA GLN A 160 -11.49 -1.22 -9.43
C GLN A 160 -10.57 -2.23 -10.13
N LEU A 161 -10.25 -3.35 -9.46
CA LEU A 161 -9.46 -4.44 -10.03
C LEU A 161 -10.14 -5.06 -11.24
N ALA A 162 -11.44 -5.37 -11.14
CA ALA A 162 -12.22 -5.95 -12.25
C ALA A 162 -12.23 -5.02 -13.48
N ARG A 163 -12.41 -3.71 -13.27
CA ARG A 163 -12.33 -2.72 -14.35
C ARG A 163 -10.94 -2.64 -14.96
N LEU A 164 -9.88 -2.64 -14.15
CA LEU A 164 -8.50 -2.60 -14.60
C LEU A 164 -8.16 -3.81 -15.48
N LEU A 165 -8.57 -5.00 -15.04
CA LEU A 165 -8.33 -6.26 -15.74
C LEU A 165 -9.34 -6.52 -16.87
N LYS A 166 -10.37 -5.68 -17.04
CA LYS A 166 -11.46 -5.88 -18.01
C LYS A 166 -12.10 -7.26 -17.87
N VAL A 167 -12.49 -7.63 -16.67
CA VAL A 167 -13.18 -8.89 -16.34
C VAL A 167 -14.48 -8.59 -15.60
N ASP A 168 -15.39 -9.58 -15.53
CA ASP A 168 -16.58 -9.46 -14.68
C ASP A 168 -16.17 -9.51 -13.20
N GLU A 169 -16.81 -8.71 -12.37
CA GLU A 169 -16.56 -8.63 -10.93
C GLU A 169 -16.78 -9.96 -10.20
N ARG A 170 -17.59 -10.86 -10.81
CA ARG A 170 -17.94 -12.18 -10.27
C ARG A 170 -17.02 -13.30 -10.74
N SER A 171 -16.03 -12.98 -11.54
CA SER A 171 -15.03 -13.93 -12.03
C SER A 171 -13.95 -14.17 -11.00
#